data_8e1dffee3c061d3060611cc43369ab54
#
_entry.id   8e1dffee3c061d3060611cc43369ab54
#
_cell.length_a   1.000
_cell.length_b   1.000
_cell.length_c   1.000
_cell.angle_alpha   90.00
_cell.angle_beta   90.00
_cell.angle_gamma   90.00
#
_symmetry.space_group_name_H-M   'P 1'
#
loop_
_entity.id
_entity.type
_entity.pdbx_description
1 polymer ?
#
loop_
_entity_poly.entity_id
_entity_poly.type
_entity_poly.pdbx_seq_one_letter_code
_entity_poly.pdbx_strand_id
1 'polypeptide(L)'
;MGVLGSRVAWAWLVQLLLLQQLAGASHVVYDDLELQAXXATADGVPPSIVDSELRTGYHFQPPKNWINDPNAPMYYKGXXXXXXXXXPKGAVWGNIVWAHSVSRDLINWVALKPAIEPSIRADKYGCWSGSATMMADGTPVIMYTGVNRPDVNYQVQNVALPRNGSDPLLREWVKPVHNPVIVPEGGINATQFRDPTTAWRGADGHWRLLVGSLAGQSRGVAYVYRSRDFRRWTRAAQPLHSAPTGMWECPDFYPVTADGRREGVDXXXXXXXXXASARVKYVLKNSLDLRRYDYYTVGTYDRKAERYVPDDPAGDEHHIRYDYGNFYASKTFYDPAKRRRILWGWAXXSDTAADDVAKGWAGIQAIPRKVWLDPSGKQLLQWPIEEVERLRGKWPVILKDRVVKPGEHVEVTGLQTAQXXXXXXXXXXXXXXXXXXXXXXXXXXXXXXXARGADARGGVGPFGLWVLASAGXXXKTAVFFRVFRPAARXXXXXXPVVLMCTDPTKSSRNPNMYQPTFAGFVXXXITNGKISLRSLIDRSVVESFGAGGKACILXRVYPSLAIGKNARLYVFNNGKAEIKVSQLTAWEMKKPVMMNGA
;
A
#
# COMPACT_ATOMS: atom_id res chain seq x y z
N MET A 1 -27.99 -52.56 -1.81
CA MET A 1 -27.70 -51.43 -0.93
C MET A 1 -26.29 -51.47 -0.41
N GLY A 2 -25.74 -52.63 -0.05
CA GLY A 2 -24.42 -52.69 0.51
C GLY A 2 -23.30 -52.25 -0.43
N VAL A 3 -23.41 -52.60 -1.72
CA VAL A 3 -22.35 -52.25 -2.68
C VAL A 3 -22.32 -50.79 -2.94
N LEU A 4 -23.50 -50.14 -3.06
CA LEU A 4 -23.54 -48.69 -3.28
C LEU A 4 -23.05 -47.93 -2.07
N GLY A 5 -23.45 -48.36 -0.89
CA GLY A 5 -22.98 -47.70 0.34
C GLY A 5 -21.50 -47.79 0.54
N SER A 6 -20.90 -48.96 0.21
CA SER A 6 -19.45 -49.13 0.37
C SER A 6 -18.70 -48.30 -0.68
N ARG A 7 -19.25 -48.14 -1.91
CA ARG A 7 -18.61 -47.29 -2.90
C ARG A 7 -18.65 -45.81 -2.51
N VAL A 8 -19.77 -45.38 -1.94
CA VAL A 8 -19.88 -43.98 -1.48
C VAL A 8 -18.91 -43.76 -0.29
N ALA A 9 -18.85 -44.72 0.61
CA ALA A 9 -17.92 -44.59 1.75
C ALA A 9 -16.46 -44.58 1.29
N TRP A 10 -16.14 -45.39 0.27
CA TRP A 10 -14.80 -45.36 -0.32
C TRP A 10 -14.47 -44.02 -0.95
N ALA A 11 -15.42 -43.41 -1.70
CA ALA A 11 -15.20 -42.14 -2.33
C ALA A 11 -14.94 -41.06 -1.29
N TRP A 12 -15.72 -41.06 -0.19
CA TRP A 12 -15.51 -40.09 0.88
C TRP A 12 -14.15 -40.30 1.56
N LEU A 13 -13.77 -41.56 1.79
CA LEU A 13 -12.49 -41.89 2.42
C LEU A 13 -11.33 -41.44 1.56
N VAL A 14 -11.41 -41.69 0.23
CA VAL A 14 -10.36 -41.28 -0.69
C VAL A 14 -10.26 -39.75 -0.72
N GLN A 15 -11.40 -39.05 -0.72
CA GLN A 15 -11.40 -37.59 -0.73
C GLN A 15 -10.79 -37.03 0.54
N LEU A 16 -11.11 -37.63 1.69
CA LEU A 16 -10.54 -37.23 2.96
C LEU A 16 -9.03 -37.43 2.98
N LEU A 17 -8.57 -38.58 2.46
CA LEU A 17 -7.13 -38.87 2.42
C LEU A 17 -6.41 -37.89 1.51
N LEU A 18 -7.03 -37.54 0.35
CA LEU A 18 -6.44 -36.57 -0.55
C LEU A 18 -6.34 -35.19 0.10
N LEU A 19 -7.39 -34.78 0.82
CA LEU A 19 -7.36 -33.50 1.52
C LEU A 19 -6.29 -33.50 2.62
N GLN A 20 -6.14 -34.61 3.34
CA GLN A 20 -5.11 -34.71 4.36
C GLN A 20 -3.71 -34.66 3.75
N GLN A 21 -3.52 -35.33 2.61
CA GLN A 21 -2.23 -35.28 1.92
C GLN A 21 -1.90 -33.88 1.43
N LEU A 22 -2.89 -33.18 0.88
CA LEU A 22 -2.68 -31.80 0.42
C LEU A 22 -2.35 -30.88 1.59
N ALA A 23 -3.06 -31.02 2.69
CA ALA A 23 -2.79 -30.23 3.88
C ALA A 23 -1.40 -30.54 4.45
N GLY A 24 -1.03 -31.83 4.47
CA GLY A 24 0.28 -32.23 4.95
C GLY A 24 1.40 -31.70 4.07
N ALA A 25 1.23 -31.76 2.74
CA ALA A 25 2.23 -31.27 1.81
C ALA A 25 2.41 -29.75 1.97
N SER A 26 1.30 -29.02 2.11
CA SER A 26 1.34 -27.59 2.33
C SER A 26 2.04 -27.25 3.64
N HIS A 27 1.76 -28.02 4.68
CA HIS A 27 2.37 -27.82 5.99
C HIS A 27 3.88 -28.08 5.94
N VAL A 28 4.30 -29.14 5.26
CA VAL A 28 5.72 -29.46 5.12
C VAL A 28 6.46 -28.35 4.40
N VAL A 29 5.85 -27.79 3.34
CA VAL A 29 6.48 -26.71 2.60
C VAL A 29 6.70 -25.51 3.51
N TYR A 30 5.71 -25.18 4.34
CA TYR A 30 5.83 -24.02 5.23
C TYR A 30 6.85 -24.29 6.34
N ASP A 31 6.91 -25.51 6.85
CA ASP A 31 7.92 -25.87 7.82
C ASP A 31 9.32 -25.75 7.23
N ASP A 32 9.50 -26.17 5.97
CA ASP A 32 10.78 -26.00 5.28
C ASP A 32 11.15 -24.54 5.16
N LEU A 33 10.17 -23.68 4.87
CA LEU A 33 10.42 -22.24 4.80
C LEU A 33 10.84 -21.69 6.16
N GLU A 34 10.22 -22.14 7.23
CA GLU A 34 10.61 -21.72 8.56
C GLU A 34 12.05 -22.12 8.88
N LEU A 35 12.41 -23.34 8.50
CA LEU A 35 13.78 -23.79 8.70
C LEU A 35 14.77 -22.97 7.88
N GLN A 36 14.42 -22.67 6.64
CA GLN A 36 15.27 -21.82 5.81
C GLN A 36 15.40 -20.42 6.40
N ALA A 37 14.34 -19.91 6.92
CA ALA A 37 14.37 -18.60 7.56
C ALA A 37 15.29 -18.55 8.76
N UNK A 38 15.17 -19.50 9.34
CA UNK A 38 15.95 -19.61 10.53
C UNK A 38 17.41 -19.73 10.28
N UNK A 39 17.63 -20.24 9.43
CA UNK A 39 18.89 -20.39 8.92
C UNK A 39 19.43 -19.11 8.43
N ALA A 40 18.70 -18.44 7.72
CA ALA A 40 19.06 -17.15 7.23
C ALA A 40 19.32 -16.17 8.36
N THR A 41 18.46 -16.19 9.34
CA THR A 41 18.63 -15.32 10.50
C THR A 41 19.94 -15.61 11.21
N ALA A 42 20.24 -16.88 11.40
CA ALA A 42 21.46 -17.27 12.10
C ALA A 42 22.71 -16.80 11.35
N ASP A 43 22.64 -16.80 10.01
CA ASP A 43 23.83 -16.50 9.21
C ASP A 43 23.96 -15.04 8.81
N GLY A 44 22.87 -14.26 8.83
CA GLY A 44 22.92 -13.00 8.15
C GLY A 44 22.43 -11.77 8.86
N VAL A 45 21.68 -11.90 9.95
CA VAL A 45 21.07 -10.70 10.55
C VAL A 45 21.51 -10.58 12.01
N PRO A 46 22.33 -9.57 12.33
CA PRO A 46 22.78 -9.42 13.71
C PRO A 46 21.64 -9.12 14.69
N PRO A 47 21.75 -9.50 15.95
CA PRO A 47 20.74 -9.14 16.94
C PRO A 47 20.53 -7.63 17.08
N SER A 48 21.57 -6.83 16.84
CA SER A 48 21.41 -5.38 16.91
C SER A 48 20.39 -4.86 15.91
N ILE A 49 20.20 -5.55 14.81
CA ILE A 49 19.17 -5.19 13.84
C ILE A 49 17.84 -5.80 14.22
N VAL A 50 17.82 -7.11 14.50
CA VAL A 50 16.57 -7.83 14.76
C VAL A 50 15.88 -7.30 16.00
N ASP A 51 16.64 -6.97 17.04
CA ASP A 51 16.08 -6.54 18.32
C ASP A 51 16.01 -5.03 18.47
N SER A 52 16.21 -4.30 17.39
CA SER A 52 16.16 -2.83 17.46
C SER A 52 14.78 -2.36 17.91
N GLU A 53 14.77 -1.35 18.77
CA GLU A 53 13.51 -0.78 19.26
C GLU A 53 12.68 -0.13 18.16
N LEU A 54 13.33 0.33 17.09
CA LEU A 54 12.62 0.99 15.98
C LEU A 54 12.22 0.00 14.88
N ARG A 55 12.67 -1.23 14.99
CA ARG A 55 12.33 -2.23 13.98
C ARG A 55 10.86 -2.60 14.08
N THR A 56 10.13 -2.45 12.98
CA THR A 56 8.70 -2.76 13.02
C THR A 56 8.46 -4.22 13.37
N GLY A 57 7.39 -4.45 14.10
CA GLY A 57 7.05 -5.79 14.53
C GLY A 57 6.17 -6.53 13.54
N TYR A 58 5.23 -5.82 12.91
CA TYR A 58 4.27 -6.52 12.04
C TYR A 58 4.11 -5.91 10.66
N HIS A 59 4.81 -4.83 10.32
CA HIS A 59 4.86 -4.35 8.94
C HIS A 59 5.95 -5.11 8.19
N PHE A 60 5.70 -5.40 6.91
CA PHE A 60 6.66 -6.10 6.08
C PHE A 60 7.96 -5.32 5.99
N GLN A 61 9.06 -5.98 6.27
CA GLN A 61 10.37 -5.33 6.32
C GLN A 61 11.43 -6.31 5.84
N PRO A 62 12.57 -5.80 5.38
CA PRO A 62 13.65 -6.67 4.94
C PRO A 62 14.32 -7.31 6.15
N PRO A 63 14.99 -8.45 5.97
CA PRO A 63 15.83 -8.95 7.06
C PRO A 63 16.96 -7.99 7.37
N LYS A 64 17.52 -7.36 6.35
CA LYS A 64 18.49 -6.29 6.49
C LYS A 64 18.56 -5.54 5.17
N ASN A 65 19.29 -4.43 5.18
CA ASN A 65 19.60 -3.63 3.99
C ASN A 65 18.36 -2.90 3.48
N TRP A 66 18.26 -2.63 2.19
CA TRP A 66 17.31 -1.69 1.60
C TRP A 66 16.21 -2.41 0.81
N ILE A 67 14.96 -1.99 1.00
CA ILE A 67 13.89 -2.34 0.05
C ILE A 67 13.13 -1.08 -0.38
N ASN A 68 12.52 -1.16 -1.56
CA ASN A 68 11.62 -0.09 -2.01
C ASN A 68 10.41 -0.69 -2.71
N ASP A 69 10.22 -0.51 -4.01
CA ASP A 69 8.97 -0.82 -4.70
C ASP A 69 8.50 -2.25 -4.46
N PRO A 70 7.22 -2.44 -4.14
CA PRO A 70 6.65 -3.78 -4.25
C PRO A 70 6.54 -4.17 -5.72
N ASN A 71 6.88 -5.42 -6.03
CA ASN A 71 6.92 -5.90 -7.41
C ASN A 71 6.13 -7.19 -7.54
N ALA A 72 5.41 -7.29 -8.64
CA ALA A 72 4.77 -8.52 -9.07
C ALA A 72 4.08 -9.28 -7.92
N PRO A 73 3.31 -8.57 -7.08
CA PRO A 73 2.58 -9.33 -6.06
C PRO A 73 1.61 -10.26 -6.74
N MET A 74 1.44 -11.46 -6.18
CA MET A 74 0.57 -12.42 -6.82
C MET A 74 0.13 -13.49 -5.84
N TYR A 75 -0.91 -14.19 -6.23
CA TYR A 75 -1.40 -15.37 -5.54
C TYR A 75 -1.15 -16.59 -6.44
N TYR A 76 -0.49 -17.60 -5.92
CA TYR A 76 -0.15 -18.77 -6.72
C TYR A 76 -0.17 -20.02 -5.85
N LYS A 77 -1.07 -20.92 -6.17
CA LYS A 77 -1.16 -22.22 -5.49
C LYS A 77 -1.16 -22.13 -3.96
N GLY A 78 -1.92 -21.19 -3.48
CA GLY A 78 -2.04 -20.98 -2.05
C GLY A 78 -1.01 -20.04 -1.42
N UNK A 79 -0.12 -19.55 -2.03
CA UNK A 79 0.91 -18.64 -1.51
C UNK A 79 0.73 -17.26 -2.15
N UNK A 80 1.05 -16.22 -1.44
CA UNK A 80 1.10 -14.90 -1.93
C UNK A 80 2.51 -14.59 -2.04
N UNK A 81 2.97 -14.01 -3.16
CA UNK A 81 4.31 -13.66 -3.35
C UNK A 81 4.39 -12.18 -3.40
N UNK A 82 5.38 -11.64 -2.77
CA UNK A 82 5.67 -10.28 -2.94
C UNK A 82 7.11 -10.20 -3.19
N UNK A 83 7.40 -9.62 -4.19
CA UNK A 83 8.74 -9.37 -4.48
C UNK A 83 8.97 -7.93 -4.18
N UNK A 84 10.13 -7.71 -3.68
CA UNK A 84 10.48 -6.38 -3.40
C UNK A 84 11.84 -6.12 -3.90
N UNK A 85 12.25 -5.04 -4.18
CA UNK A 85 13.49 -4.69 -4.62
C UNK A 85 14.35 -4.59 -3.45
N UNK A 86 15.43 -5.04 -3.50
CA UNK A 86 16.34 -5.16 -2.43
C UNK A 86 17.65 -4.61 -2.91
N UNK A 87 18.21 -3.99 -2.28
CA UNK A 87 19.37 -3.68 -2.35
C UNK A 87 20.04 -4.51 -1.58
N PRO A 88 20.84 -5.50 -1.94
CA PRO A 88 21.38 -6.54 -1.07
C PRO A 88 22.71 -6.19 -0.41
N LYS A 89 23.31 -5.11 -0.83
CA LYS A 89 24.65 -4.77 -0.34
C LYS A 89 24.69 -3.62 0.65
N GLY A 90 23.55 -3.12 1.07
CA GLY A 90 23.54 -2.06 2.07
C GLY A 90 22.16 -1.47 2.27
N ALA A 91 22.06 -0.58 3.23
CA ALA A 91 20.78 0.02 3.59
C ALA A 91 20.54 1.34 2.85
N VAL A 92 21.19 1.53 1.71
CA VAL A 92 20.97 2.68 0.85
C VAL A 92 20.72 2.18 -0.57
N TRP A 93 20.07 3.03 -1.35
CA TRP A 93 19.66 2.66 -2.71
C TRP A 93 20.87 2.32 -3.58
N GLY A 94 20.74 1.26 -4.35
CA GLY A 94 21.75 0.88 -5.32
C GLY A 94 21.80 -0.62 -5.56
N ASN A 95 22.29 -1.01 -6.74
CA ASN A 95 22.46 -2.43 -7.13
C ASN A 95 21.21 -3.26 -6.90
N ILE A 96 20.10 -2.82 -7.47
CA ILE A 96 18.79 -3.37 -7.14
C ILE A 96 18.56 -4.72 -7.78
N VAL A 97 18.14 -5.67 -6.98
CA VAL A 97 17.65 -6.97 -7.42
C VAL A 97 16.20 -7.12 -6.95
N TRP A 98 15.53 -8.18 -7.39
CA TRP A 98 14.20 -8.52 -6.92
C TRP A 98 14.32 -9.51 -5.76
N ALA A 99 14.14 -9.02 -4.56
CA ALA A 99 14.00 -9.90 -3.41
C ALA A 99 12.68 -10.65 -3.49
N HIS A 100 12.57 -11.76 -2.79
CA HIS A 100 11.43 -12.64 -2.91
C HIS A 100 11.01 -13.09 -1.51
N SER A 101 9.76 -12.85 -1.16
CA SER A 101 9.17 -13.35 0.08
C SER A 101 7.86 -14.04 -0.22
N VAL A 102 7.52 -15.02 0.60
CA VAL A 102 6.28 -15.77 0.44
C VAL A 102 5.52 -15.81 1.75
N SER A 103 4.20 -15.94 1.64
CA SER A 103 3.32 -15.93 2.81
C SER A 103 2.06 -16.71 2.51
N ARG A 104 1.49 -17.33 3.54
CA ARG A 104 0.17 -17.96 3.43
C ARG A 104 -0.97 -17.02 3.81
N ASP A 105 -0.66 -15.89 4.49
CA ASP A 105 -1.71 -15.06 5.07
C ASP A 105 -1.42 -13.56 4.97
N LEU A 106 -0.39 -13.16 4.27
CA LEU A 106 0.03 -11.76 4.10
C LEU A 106 0.51 -11.11 5.41
N ILE A 107 0.66 -11.89 6.47
CA ILE A 107 1.12 -11.41 7.77
C ILE A 107 2.45 -12.06 8.14
N ASN A 108 2.54 -13.37 7.94
CA ASN A 108 3.74 -14.13 8.22
C ASN A 108 4.51 -14.31 6.92
N TRP A 109 5.76 -13.91 6.91
CA TRP A 109 6.56 -13.84 5.67
C TRP A 109 7.87 -14.57 5.84
N VAL A 110 8.27 -15.28 4.80
CA VAL A 110 9.55 -15.96 4.74
C VAL A 110 10.32 -15.44 3.53
N ALA A 111 11.53 -14.92 3.77
CA ALA A 111 12.40 -14.45 2.72
C ALA A 111 13.10 -15.63 2.05
N LEU A 112 13.08 -15.64 0.73
CA LEU A 112 13.79 -16.62 -0.08
C LEU A 112 14.95 -15.92 -0.76
N LYS A 113 15.72 -16.67 -1.54
CA LYS A 113 16.77 -16.08 -2.37
C LYS A 113 16.13 -15.14 -3.40
N PRO A 114 16.85 -14.11 -3.83
CA PRO A 114 16.30 -13.21 -4.84
C PRO A 114 15.77 -13.95 -6.06
N ALA A 115 14.64 -13.50 -6.57
CA ALA A 115 14.03 -14.14 -7.74
C ALA A 115 14.67 -13.70 -9.04
N ILE A 116 15.05 -12.43 -9.13
CA ILE A 116 15.62 -11.87 -10.37
C ILE A 116 16.83 -11.03 -10.00
N GLU A 117 17.96 -11.35 -10.64
CA GLU A 117 19.21 -10.62 -10.46
C GLU A 117 19.75 -10.26 -11.83
N PRO A 118 20.58 -9.22 -11.94
CA PRO A 118 21.19 -8.93 -13.23
C PRO A 118 21.98 -10.12 -13.76
N SER A 119 21.65 -10.58 -14.96
CA SER A 119 22.30 -11.77 -15.52
C SER A 119 22.30 -11.80 -17.03
N ILE A 120 21.57 -10.89 -17.71
CA ILE A 120 21.55 -10.82 -19.16
C ILE A 120 21.90 -9.39 -19.57
N ARG A 121 22.23 -9.22 -20.86
CA ARG A 121 22.60 -7.90 -21.36
C ARG A 121 21.49 -6.87 -21.07
N ALA A 122 20.24 -7.28 -21.20
CA ALA A 122 19.12 -6.36 -21.08
C ALA A 122 18.81 -5.95 -19.63
N ASP A 123 19.51 -6.49 -18.64
CA ASP A 123 19.34 -6.06 -17.25
C ASP A 123 20.64 -5.97 -16.49
N LYS A 124 21.74 -5.91 -17.21
CA LYS A 124 23.05 -5.99 -16.58
C LYS A 124 23.26 -4.91 -15.51
N TYR A 125 22.67 -3.75 -15.69
CA TYR A 125 22.89 -2.61 -14.81
C TYR A 125 21.69 -2.31 -13.89
N GLY A 126 20.77 -3.24 -13.79
CA GLY A 126 19.68 -3.14 -12.83
C GLY A 126 18.46 -3.89 -13.28
N CYS A 127 17.79 -4.49 -12.29
CA CYS A 127 16.48 -5.12 -12.47
C CYS A 127 15.49 -4.26 -11.71
N TRP A 128 14.76 -3.44 -12.45
CA TRP A 128 13.85 -2.46 -11.87
C TRP A 128 12.42 -3.02 -11.83
N SER A 129 11.46 -2.17 -11.50
CA SER A 129 10.13 -2.62 -11.14
C SER A 129 9.34 -3.24 -12.27
N GLY A 130 8.37 -4.06 -11.90
CA GLY A 130 7.50 -4.71 -12.85
C GLY A 130 6.35 -5.43 -12.18
N SER A 131 5.66 -6.24 -12.99
CA SER A 131 4.40 -6.83 -12.59
C SER A 131 4.29 -8.26 -13.08
N ALA A 132 3.36 -9.02 -12.48
CA ALA A 132 3.06 -10.37 -12.89
C ALA A 132 1.73 -10.42 -13.61
N THR A 133 1.64 -11.28 -14.61
CA THR A 133 0.39 -11.57 -15.32
C THR A 133 0.19 -13.08 -15.32
N MET A 134 -1.01 -13.51 -15.01
CA MET A 134 -1.35 -14.94 -15.03
C MET A 134 -1.75 -15.33 -16.45
N MET A 135 -1.09 -16.35 -16.98
CA MET A 135 -1.42 -16.88 -18.29
C MET A 135 -2.66 -17.77 -18.19
N ALA A 136 -3.19 -18.14 -19.36
CA ALA A 136 -4.40 -18.96 -19.40
C ALA A 136 -4.21 -20.29 -18.69
N ASP A 137 -3.01 -20.85 -18.70
CA ASP A 137 -2.73 -22.13 -18.04
C ASP A 137 -2.45 -21.97 -16.54
N GLY A 138 -2.57 -20.74 -16.01
CA GLY A 138 -2.38 -20.50 -14.59
C GLY A 138 -0.97 -20.17 -14.17
N THR A 139 0.00 -20.22 -15.08
CA THR A 139 1.36 -19.84 -14.73
C THR A 139 1.58 -18.34 -14.86
N PRO A 140 2.35 -17.73 -13.96
CA PRO A 140 2.61 -16.31 -14.07
C PRO A 140 3.79 -16.01 -14.98
N VAL A 141 3.75 -14.84 -15.61
CA VAL A 141 4.88 -14.28 -16.33
C VAL A 141 5.18 -12.93 -15.69
N ILE A 142 6.44 -12.68 -15.41
CA ILE A 142 6.88 -11.38 -14.91
C ILE A 142 7.37 -10.56 -16.08
N MET A 143 6.93 -9.29 -16.16
CA MET A 143 7.56 -8.31 -17.04
C MET A 143 8.15 -7.21 -16.15
N TYR A 144 9.40 -6.85 -16.39
CA TYR A 144 10.12 -5.91 -15.55
C TYR A 144 11.03 -5.05 -16.40
N THR A 145 11.42 -3.92 -15.84
CA THR A 145 12.34 -3.00 -16.50
C THR A 145 13.76 -3.41 -16.20
N GLY A 146 14.57 -3.49 -17.24
CA GLY A 146 16.00 -3.69 -17.10
C GLY A 146 16.76 -2.49 -17.64
N VAL A 147 17.93 -2.23 -17.05
CA VAL A 147 18.82 -1.18 -17.51
C VAL A 147 19.99 -1.84 -18.23
N ASN A 148 20.11 -1.55 -19.53
CA ASN A 148 21.12 -2.27 -20.33
C ASN A 148 22.33 -1.42 -20.71
N ARG A 149 22.38 -0.13 -20.29
CA ARG A 149 23.55 0.73 -20.50
C ARG A 149 23.78 1.56 -19.25
N PRO A 150 25.01 1.57 -18.73
CA PRO A 150 25.24 2.25 -17.45
C PRO A 150 25.29 3.77 -17.56
N ASP A 151 25.67 4.29 -18.71
CA ASP A 151 25.91 5.72 -18.83
C ASP A 151 24.65 6.54 -19.09
N VAL A 152 23.59 5.90 -19.58
CA VAL A 152 22.37 6.63 -19.91
C VAL A 152 21.11 6.01 -19.30
N ASN A 153 21.24 5.03 -18.40
CA ASN A 153 20.07 4.36 -17.82
C ASN A 153 19.05 3.99 -18.89
N TYR A 154 19.52 3.33 -19.93
CA TYR A 154 18.68 2.94 -21.07
C TYR A 154 17.73 1.84 -20.61
N GLN A 155 16.42 2.11 -20.62
CA GLN A 155 15.41 1.26 -20.01
C GLN A 155 14.70 0.44 -21.07
N VAL A 156 14.65 -0.86 -20.85
CA VAL A 156 13.95 -1.80 -21.72
C VAL A 156 13.07 -2.69 -20.85
N GLN A 157 12.13 -3.41 -21.48
CA GLN A 157 11.27 -4.30 -20.71
C GLN A 157 11.58 -5.74 -21.07
N ASN A 158 11.70 -6.56 -20.03
CA ASN A 158 12.10 -7.97 -20.16
C ASN A 158 11.03 -8.85 -19.53
N VAL A 159 10.99 -10.12 -19.96
CA VAL A 159 10.11 -11.11 -19.34
C VAL A 159 10.95 -12.16 -18.63
N ALA A 160 10.35 -12.74 -17.60
CA ALA A 160 10.89 -13.89 -16.89
C ALA A 160 9.77 -14.88 -16.66
N LEU A 161 10.09 -16.16 -16.78
CA LEU A 161 9.14 -17.26 -16.66
C LEU A 161 9.57 -18.17 -15.52
N PRO A 162 8.63 -18.78 -14.79
CA PRO A 162 9.05 -19.75 -13.78
C PRO A 162 9.82 -20.92 -14.41
N ARG A 163 10.91 -21.30 -13.81
CA ARG A 163 11.62 -22.50 -14.28
C ARG A 163 10.78 -23.75 -14.00
N ASN A 164 10.06 -23.77 -12.89
CA ASN A 164 9.27 -24.93 -12.50
C ASN A 164 7.93 -24.47 -11.95
N GLY A 165 6.89 -24.57 -12.78
CA GLY A 165 5.55 -24.17 -12.34
C GLY A 165 4.95 -25.06 -11.28
N SER A 166 5.54 -26.24 -11.03
CA SER A 166 5.08 -27.11 -9.94
C SER A 166 5.58 -26.65 -8.57
N ASP A 167 6.56 -25.76 -8.54
CA ASP A 167 7.04 -25.22 -7.28
C ASP A 167 6.07 -24.13 -6.83
N PRO A 168 5.31 -24.34 -5.76
CA PRO A 168 4.35 -23.30 -5.34
C PRO A 168 5.01 -22.02 -4.86
N LEU A 169 6.30 -22.06 -4.56
CA LEU A 169 7.03 -20.86 -4.13
C LEU A 169 7.66 -20.10 -5.27
N LEU A 170 7.64 -20.69 -6.48
CA LEU A 170 8.20 -20.05 -7.68
C LEU A 170 9.59 -19.48 -7.41
N ARG A 171 10.48 -20.33 -6.90
CA ARG A 171 11.79 -19.87 -6.44
C ARG A 171 12.71 -19.48 -7.57
N GLU A 172 12.59 -20.10 -8.75
CA GLU A 172 13.53 -19.90 -9.83
C GLU A 172 12.83 -19.39 -11.08
N TRP A 173 13.46 -18.42 -11.72
CA TRP A 173 12.92 -17.77 -12.90
C TRP A 173 13.94 -17.80 -14.03
N VAL A 174 13.44 -17.96 -15.27
CA VAL A 174 14.25 -18.06 -16.47
C VAL A 174 13.99 -16.83 -17.33
N LYS A 175 15.05 -16.27 -17.88
CA LYS A 175 14.95 -15.12 -18.78
C LYS A 175 15.15 -15.60 -20.22
N PRO A 176 14.10 -15.62 -21.05
CA PRO A 176 14.25 -16.08 -22.43
C PRO A 176 15.26 -15.26 -23.22
N VAL A 177 15.86 -15.90 -24.22
CA VAL A 177 16.91 -15.25 -25.03
C VAL A 177 16.36 -14.10 -25.88
N HIS A 178 15.06 -14.05 -26.13
CA HIS A 178 14.51 -12.99 -26.95
C HIS A 178 14.33 -11.67 -26.19
N ASN A 179 14.67 -11.62 -24.91
CA ASN A 179 14.72 -10.34 -24.20
C ASN A 179 15.73 -9.40 -24.83
N PRO A 180 15.48 -8.07 -24.82
CA PRO A 180 14.28 -7.42 -24.31
C PRO A 180 13.10 -7.59 -25.26
N VAL A 181 11.88 -7.55 -24.73
CA VAL A 181 10.68 -7.69 -25.55
C VAL A 181 10.07 -6.34 -25.90
N ILE A 182 10.39 -5.30 -25.18
CA ILE A 182 9.93 -3.93 -25.47
C ILE A 182 11.11 -2.99 -25.28
N VAL A 183 11.36 -2.16 -26.30
CA VAL A 183 12.44 -1.18 -26.27
C VAL A 183 11.88 0.21 -26.53
N PRO A 184 12.58 1.27 -26.11
CA PRO A 184 12.07 2.62 -26.35
C PRO A 184 12.35 3.02 -27.79
N GLU A 185 11.31 3.01 -28.61
CA GLU A 185 11.38 3.36 -30.02
C GLU A 185 10.44 4.51 -30.31
N GLY A 186 10.64 5.16 -31.47
CA GLY A 186 9.71 6.15 -31.96
C GLY A 186 9.65 7.41 -31.12
N GLY A 187 10.79 7.91 -30.68
CA GLY A 187 10.85 9.15 -29.94
C GLY A 187 10.63 9.02 -28.45
N ILE A 188 10.48 7.80 -27.93
CA ILE A 188 10.32 7.61 -26.50
C ILE A 188 11.63 7.90 -25.78
N ASN A 189 11.53 8.58 -24.64
CA ASN A 189 12.68 8.91 -23.80
C ASN A 189 13.18 7.63 -23.13
N ALA A 190 14.37 7.17 -23.53
CA ALA A 190 14.91 5.90 -23.08
C ALA A 190 15.26 5.90 -21.60
N THR A 191 15.43 7.07 -20.99
CA THR A 191 15.74 7.17 -19.56
C THR A 191 14.50 7.33 -18.71
N GLN A 192 13.32 7.36 -19.31
CA GLN A 192 12.05 7.55 -18.62
C GLN A 192 11.03 6.62 -19.28
N PHE A 193 11.21 5.30 -19.12
CA PHE A 193 10.39 4.31 -19.82
C PHE A 193 10.40 3.03 -19.02
N ARG A 194 9.43 2.88 -18.08
CA ARG A 194 9.56 1.81 -17.12
C ARG A 194 8.29 1.39 -16.44
N ASP A 195 8.41 0.31 -15.64
CA ASP A 195 7.42 -0.20 -14.71
C ASP A 195 6.20 -0.77 -15.41
N PRO A 196 6.40 -1.82 -16.26
CA PRO A 196 5.26 -2.40 -16.95
C PRO A 196 4.21 -2.96 -15.99
N THR A 197 2.95 -2.80 -16.36
CA THR A 197 1.83 -3.22 -15.52
C THR A 197 1.52 -4.71 -15.71
N THR A 198 0.64 -5.22 -14.85
CA THR A 198 -0.06 -6.45 -15.16
C THR A 198 -0.81 -6.27 -16.48
N ALA A 199 -0.76 -7.30 -17.33
CA ALA A 199 -1.41 -7.26 -18.62
C ALA A 199 -2.86 -7.74 -18.49
N TRP A 200 -3.66 -7.32 -19.47
CA TRP A 200 -5.04 -7.79 -19.55
C TRP A 200 -5.33 -8.18 -20.99
N ARG A 201 -6.32 -9.06 -21.17
CA ARG A 201 -6.69 -9.50 -22.49
C ARG A 201 -7.88 -8.73 -23.01
N GLY A 202 -7.80 -8.32 -24.26
CA GLY A 202 -8.93 -7.73 -24.94
C GLY A 202 -9.85 -8.76 -25.54
N ALA A 203 -10.98 -8.30 -26.12
CA ALA A 203 -11.94 -9.19 -26.76
C ALA A 203 -11.34 -9.91 -27.95
N ASP A 204 -10.31 -9.34 -28.57
CA ASP A 204 -9.62 -9.96 -29.70
C ASP A 204 -8.63 -11.03 -29.27
N GLY A 205 -8.51 -11.31 -27.98
CA GLY A 205 -7.58 -12.30 -27.46
C GLY A 205 -6.16 -11.82 -27.29
N HIS A 206 -5.90 -10.57 -27.64
CA HIS A 206 -4.55 -10.02 -27.50
C HIS A 206 -4.36 -9.46 -26.10
N TRP A 207 -3.13 -9.59 -25.62
CA TRP A 207 -2.72 -9.00 -24.36
C TRP A 207 -2.43 -7.52 -24.53
N ARG A 208 -2.69 -6.76 -23.49
CA ARG A 208 -2.32 -5.34 -23.39
C ARG A 208 -1.65 -5.10 -22.07
N LEU A 209 -0.67 -4.20 -22.10
CA LEU A 209 -0.10 -3.69 -20.84
C LEU A 209 0.33 -2.25 -21.05
N LEU A 210 0.65 -1.59 -19.94
CA LEU A 210 1.10 -0.21 -19.95
C LEU A 210 2.55 -0.13 -19.51
N VAL A 211 3.28 0.82 -20.11
CA VAL A 211 4.60 1.21 -19.64
C VAL A 211 4.57 2.71 -19.40
N GLY A 212 5.05 3.13 -18.23
CA GLY A 212 5.05 4.55 -17.87
C GLY A 212 6.20 5.30 -18.49
N SER A 213 5.98 6.57 -18.79
CA SER A 213 6.99 7.38 -19.44
C SER A 213 6.75 8.86 -19.24
N LEU A 214 7.68 9.65 -19.77
CA LEU A 214 7.61 11.09 -19.81
C LEU A 214 7.71 11.52 -21.26
N ALA A 215 6.71 12.22 -21.77
CA ALA A 215 6.72 12.76 -23.12
C ALA A 215 7.00 14.25 -23.05
N GLY A 216 7.88 14.73 -23.91
CA GLY A 216 8.33 16.11 -23.82
C GLY A 216 9.00 16.34 -22.49
N GLN A 217 8.71 17.49 -21.89
CA GLN A 217 9.34 17.84 -20.62
C GLN A 217 8.40 17.69 -19.43
N SER A 218 7.09 17.51 -19.64
CA SER A 218 6.18 17.61 -18.53
C SER A 218 4.98 16.66 -18.59
N ARG A 219 4.82 15.87 -19.64
CA ARG A 219 3.63 15.02 -19.74
C ARG A 219 3.92 13.61 -19.30
N GLY A 220 3.23 13.17 -18.28
CA GLY A 220 3.19 11.76 -17.94
C GLY A 220 2.36 11.02 -18.97
N VAL A 221 2.78 9.82 -19.32
CA VAL A 221 2.16 9.04 -20.38
C VAL A 221 2.15 7.57 -19.98
N ALA A 222 1.04 6.89 -20.30
CA ALA A 222 0.96 5.44 -20.19
C ALA A 222 0.83 4.87 -21.60
N TYR A 223 1.92 4.35 -22.14
CA TYR A 223 1.90 3.74 -23.47
C TYR A 223 1.30 2.35 -23.40
N VAL A 224 0.49 2.01 -24.39
CA VAL A 224 -0.14 0.69 -24.51
C VAL A 224 0.70 -0.16 -25.45
N TYR A 225 1.02 -1.36 -25.01
CA TYR A 225 1.65 -2.37 -25.85
C TYR A 225 0.74 -3.57 -25.97
N ARG A 226 0.68 -4.14 -27.17
CA ARG A 226 -0.19 -5.29 -27.47
C ARG A 226 0.63 -6.47 -27.92
N SER A 227 0.15 -7.69 -27.61
CA SER A 227 0.82 -8.91 -27.99
C SER A 227 -0.18 -10.05 -28.14
N ARG A 228 0.00 -10.90 -29.13
CA ARG A 228 -0.78 -12.13 -29.25
C ARG A 228 -0.26 -13.24 -28.35
N ASP A 229 1.05 -13.25 -28.13
CA ASP A 229 1.71 -14.43 -27.56
C ASP A 229 2.55 -14.11 -26.32
N PHE A 230 2.49 -12.87 -25.82
CA PHE A 230 3.29 -12.37 -24.71
C PHE A 230 4.77 -12.34 -25.01
N ARG A 231 5.13 -12.52 -26.28
CA ARG A 231 6.52 -12.57 -26.68
C ARG A 231 6.88 -11.40 -27.59
N ARG A 232 6.04 -11.10 -28.57
CA ARG A 232 6.24 -9.96 -29.47
C ARG A 232 5.23 -8.89 -29.12
N TRP A 233 5.74 -7.69 -28.87
CA TRP A 233 4.91 -6.58 -28.43
C TRP A 233 4.99 -5.43 -29.40
N THR A 234 3.85 -4.80 -29.70
CA THR A 234 3.79 -3.62 -30.55
C THR A 234 3.12 -2.49 -29.81
N ARG A 235 3.68 -1.29 -29.96
CA ARG A 235 3.08 -0.12 -29.33
C ARG A 235 1.82 0.29 -30.10
N ALA A 236 0.73 0.57 -29.37
CA ALA A 236 -0.47 1.14 -29.95
C ALA A 236 -0.19 2.57 -30.42
N ALA A 237 -0.94 3.03 -31.41
CA ALA A 237 -0.73 4.33 -31.99
C ALA A 237 -0.94 5.46 -30.96
N GLN A 238 -1.86 5.26 -30.02
CA GLN A 238 -2.16 6.27 -29.01
C GLN A 238 -1.93 5.71 -27.63
N PRO A 239 -1.45 6.52 -26.68
CA PRO A 239 -1.35 6.06 -25.30
C PRO A 239 -2.73 5.84 -24.70
N LEU A 240 -2.79 5.09 -23.61
CA LEU A 240 -4.04 4.92 -22.89
C LEU A 240 -4.53 6.25 -22.35
N HIS A 241 -3.62 7.06 -21.83
CA HIS A 241 -3.93 8.34 -21.22
C HIS A 241 -2.63 9.11 -20.99
N SER A 242 -2.72 10.40 -20.85
CA SER A 242 -1.58 11.24 -20.48
C SER A 242 -2.09 12.50 -19.80
N ALA A 243 -1.21 13.16 -19.06
CA ALA A 243 -1.56 14.40 -18.37
C ALA A 243 -0.29 15.19 -18.04
N PRO A 244 -0.41 16.51 -17.87
CA PRO A 244 0.78 17.34 -17.61
C PRO A 244 1.20 17.30 -16.14
N THR A 245 1.60 16.14 -15.68
CA THR A 245 1.91 15.88 -14.27
C THR A 245 3.39 15.64 -14.02
N GLY A 246 4.21 15.51 -15.08
CA GLY A 246 5.52 14.95 -14.96
C GLY A 246 5.49 13.43 -15.17
N MET A 247 6.64 12.81 -15.05
CA MET A 247 6.84 11.38 -15.31
C MET A 247 5.84 10.51 -14.55
N TRP A 248 5.35 9.50 -15.22
CA TRP A 248 4.49 8.48 -14.61
C TRP A 248 5.30 7.22 -14.32
N GLU A 249 5.59 6.99 -13.05
CA GLU A 249 6.19 5.75 -12.57
C GLU A 249 5.10 4.81 -12.06
N CYS A 250 5.40 3.54 -12.05
CA CYS A 250 4.57 2.50 -11.43
C CYS A 250 3.09 2.65 -11.78
N PRO A 251 2.75 2.74 -13.06
CA PRO A 251 1.33 2.81 -13.40
C PRO A 251 0.62 1.54 -12.97
N ASP A 252 -0.67 1.67 -12.65
CA ASP A 252 -1.50 0.53 -12.33
C ASP A 252 -2.89 0.82 -12.89
N PHE A 253 -3.50 -0.19 -13.51
CA PHE A 253 -4.76 0.01 -14.22
C PHE A 253 -5.63 -1.21 -13.98
N TYR A 254 -6.80 -1.01 -13.38
CA TYR A 254 -7.60 -2.15 -12.97
C TYR A 254 -9.08 -1.77 -12.82
N PRO A 255 -9.97 -2.76 -12.95
CA PRO A 255 -11.39 -2.50 -12.74
C PRO A 255 -11.78 -2.60 -11.27
N VAL A 256 -12.85 -1.88 -10.93
CA VAL A 256 -13.51 -2.00 -9.63
C VAL A 256 -14.99 -2.10 -9.88
N THR A 257 -15.71 -2.81 -9.01
CA THR A 257 -17.16 -2.90 -9.16
C THR A 257 -17.81 -1.58 -8.80
N ALA A 258 -18.84 -1.21 -9.55
CA ALA A 258 -19.54 0.04 -9.35
C ALA A 258 -20.86 -0.13 -8.61
N ASP A 259 -21.10 -1.30 -8.02
CA ASP A 259 -22.38 -1.59 -7.37
C ASP A 259 -22.26 -1.58 -5.85
N GLY A 260 -21.18 -1.06 -5.31
CA GLY A 260 -21.01 -0.92 -3.87
C GLY A 260 -20.41 -2.12 -3.18
N ARG A 261 -20.16 -3.20 -3.89
CA ARG A 261 -19.55 -4.38 -3.28
C ARG A 261 -18.08 -4.12 -2.99
N ARG A 262 -17.60 -4.77 -1.94
CA ARG A 262 -16.19 -4.66 -1.56
C ARG A 262 -15.31 -5.69 -2.27
N GLU A 263 -15.91 -6.66 -2.93
CA GLU A 263 -15.14 -7.69 -3.63
C GLU A 263 -14.47 -7.11 -4.86
N GLY A 264 -13.27 -7.62 -5.13
CA GLY A 264 -12.53 -7.20 -6.30
C GLY A 264 -12.99 -7.88 -7.56
N VAL A 265 -12.51 -7.39 -8.70
CA VAL A 265 -12.74 -7.96 -10.04
C VAL A 265 -11.38 -8.12 -10.68
N ASP A 266 -11.26 -9.28 -11.34
CA ASP A 266 -10.02 -9.50 -12.07
C ASP A 266 -10.14 -8.90 -13.48
N UNK A 267 -9.24 -8.29 -13.84
CA UNK A 267 -9.15 -7.67 -15.10
C UNK A 267 -9.43 -8.60 -16.26
N UNK A 268 -8.95 -9.74 -16.14
CA UNK A 268 -9.14 -10.73 -17.11
C UNK A 268 -10.56 -11.25 -17.15
N UNK A 269 -11.02 -11.21 -16.15
CA UNK A 269 -12.33 -11.65 -15.94
C UNK A 269 -13.39 -10.68 -16.40
N UNK A 270 -13.00 -9.70 -16.46
CA UNK A 270 -13.87 -8.64 -16.82
C UNK A 270 -14.37 -8.75 -18.24
N UNK A 271 -13.68 -9.27 -18.91
CA UNK A 271 -13.98 -9.46 -20.25
C UNK A 271 -14.94 -10.54 -20.50
N UNK A 272 -14.79 -11.37 -19.87
CA UNK A 272 -15.60 -12.51 -19.94
C UNK A 272 -16.90 -12.32 -19.26
N UNK A 273 -16.80 -11.79 -18.41
CA UNK A 273 -17.91 -11.58 -17.59
C UNK A 273 -18.55 -10.25 -17.86
N UNK A 274 -18.10 -9.80 -18.49
CA UNK A 274 -18.46 -8.54 -18.81
C UNK A 274 -19.83 -8.36 -19.25
N UNK A 275 -20.14 -9.20 -19.68
CA UNK A 275 -21.41 -9.17 -20.09
C UNK A 275 -22.32 -8.85 -19.04
N ALA A 276 -22.15 -9.54 -18.11
CA ALA A 276 -23.21 -9.45 -17.13
C ALA A 276 -23.03 -8.25 -16.27
N SER A 277 -21.83 -7.91 -15.99
CA SER A 277 -21.64 -6.86 -15.04
C SER A 277 -21.10 -5.64 -15.73
N ALA A 278 -21.93 -5.03 -16.46
CA ALA A 278 -21.59 -3.74 -17.03
C ALA A 278 -21.25 -2.70 -15.96
N ARG A 279 -21.27 -3.08 -14.69
CA ARG A 279 -21.13 -2.14 -13.60
C ARG A 279 -19.73 -2.12 -13.05
N VAL A 280 -18.79 -1.79 -13.90
CA VAL A 280 -17.42 -1.59 -13.46
C VAL A 280 -16.95 -0.20 -13.85
N LYS A 281 -16.11 0.34 -13.02
CA LYS A 281 -15.30 1.52 -13.34
C LYS A 281 -13.86 1.07 -13.38
N TYR A 282 -12.99 1.92 -13.85
CA TYR A 282 -11.57 1.62 -13.91
C TYR A 282 -10.80 2.65 -13.11
N VAL A 283 -9.67 2.22 -12.60
CA VAL A 283 -8.76 3.08 -11.86
C VAL A 283 -7.44 3.10 -12.62
N LEU A 284 -6.93 4.30 -12.83
CA LEU A 284 -5.56 4.48 -13.33
C LEU A 284 -4.78 5.22 -12.25
N LYS A 285 -3.71 4.61 -11.80
CA LYS A 285 -2.88 5.18 -10.74
C LYS A 285 -1.47 5.37 -11.26
N ASN A 286 -0.82 6.46 -10.86
CA ASN A 286 0.56 6.75 -11.21
C ASN A 286 1.31 7.30 -10.01
N SER A 287 2.62 7.04 -9.96
CA SER A 287 3.52 7.59 -8.96
C SER A 287 4.26 8.76 -9.57
N LEU A 288 4.26 9.90 -8.87
CA LEU A 288 4.90 11.12 -9.35
C LEU A 288 6.22 11.30 -8.59
N ASP A 289 7.35 11.04 -9.28
CA ASP A 289 8.61 10.90 -8.56
C ASP A 289 9.11 12.22 -7.96
N LEU A 290 8.82 13.35 -8.61
CA LEU A 290 9.26 14.64 -8.07
C LEU A 290 8.43 15.07 -6.87
N ARG A 291 7.20 14.60 -6.78
CA ARG A 291 6.30 14.95 -5.68
C ARG A 291 6.27 13.90 -4.60
N ARG A 292 6.68 12.68 -4.92
CA ARG A 292 6.76 11.55 -4.00
C ARG A 292 5.41 11.13 -3.45
N TYR A 293 4.39 11.07 -4.30
CA TYR A 293 3.13 10.46 -3.91
C TYR A 293 2.46 9.79 -5.10
N ASP A 294 1.52 8.93 -4.79
CA ASP A 294 0.72 8.19 -5.78
C ASP A 294 -0.65 8.84 -5.87
N TYR A 295 -1.06 9.18 -7.09
CA TYR A 295 -2.42 9.67 -7.30
C TYR A 295 -3.16 8.74 -8.25
N TYR A 296 -4.47 8.76 -8.16
CA TYR A 296 -5.30 7.97 -9.06
C TYR A 296 -6.49 8.78 -9.52
N THR A 297 -7.09 8.28 -10.60
CA THR A 297 -8.39 8.74 -11.07
C THR A 297 -9.29 7.53 -11.22
N VAL A 298 -10.60 7.78 -11.18
CA VAL A 298 -11.62 6.78 -11.48
C VAL A 298 -12.25 7.19 -12.80
N GLY A 299 -12.45 6.23 -13.69
CA GLY A 299 -12.96 6.60 -14.99
C GLY A 299 -13.49 5.43 -15.79
N THR A 300 -13.58 5.66 -17.08
CA THR A 300 -14.15 4.73 -18.04
C THR A 300 -13.08 4.30 -19.04
N TYR A 301 -13.05 3.01 -19.32
CA TYR A 301 -12.13 2.43 -20.30
C TYR A 301 -12.93 2.12 -21.57
N ASP A 302 -12.60 2.80 -22.65
CA ASP A 302 -13.17 2.54 -23.97
C ASP A 302 -12.34 1.45 -24.62
N ARG A 303 -12.86 0.24 -24.66
CA ARG A 303 -12.10 -0.91 -25.14
C ARG A 303 -11.82 -0.83 -26.64
N LYS A 304 -12.72 -0.24 -27.42
CA LYS A 304 -12.50 -0.12 -28.87
C LYS A 304 -11.40 0.87 -29.18
N ALA A 305 -11.48 2.06 -28.57
CA ALA A 305 -10.49 3.10 -28.81
C ALA A 305 -9.21 2.87 -28.01
N GLU A 306 -9.24 2.00 -27.02
CA GLU A 306 -8.14 1.78 -26.07
C GLU A 306 -7.75 3.09 -25.41
N ARG A 307 -8.75 3.80 -24.90
CA ARG A 307 -8.57 5.07 -24.23
C ARG A 307 -9.23 5.03 -22.86
N TYR A 308 -8.60 5.67 -21.93
CA TYR A 308 -9.14 5.83 -20.60
C TYR A 308 -9.49 7.29 -20.38
N VAL A 309 -10.69 7.54 -19.84
CA VAL A 309 -11.16 8.90 -19.59
C VAL A 309 -11.56 9.01 -18.13
N PRO A 310 -10.89 9.86 -17.35
CA PRO A 310 -11.35 10.11 -15.98
C PRO A 310 -12.77 10.66 -15.95
N ASP A 311 -13.56 10.20 -14.97
CA ASP A 311 -14.92 10.73 -14.80
C ASP A 311 -14.90 12.21 -14.43
N ASP A 312 -13.97 12.61 -13.59
CA ASP A 312 -13.77 14.01 -13.24
C ASP A 312 -12.82 14.61 -14.27
N PRO A 313 -13.28 15.56 -15.09
CA PRO A 313 -12.37 16.14 -16.09
C PRO A 313 -11.12 16.77 -15.51
N ALA A 314 -11.17 17.20 -14.26
CA ALA A 314 -10.01 17.78 -13.57
C ALA A 314 -9.32 16.74 -12.66
N GLY A 315 -9.58 15.45 -12.86
CA GLY A 315 -9.03 14.42 -12.00
C GLY A 315 -7.52 14.40 -11.99
N ASP A 316 -6.89 14.66 -13.13
CA ASP A 316 -5.42 14.70 -13.20
C ASP A 316 -4.83 15.97 -12.62
N GLU A 317 -5.67 16.91 -12.19
CA GLU A 317 -5.23 18.12 -11.49
C GLU A 317 -5.52 18.02 -10.00
N HIS A 318 -6.60 17.35 -9.62
CA HIS A 318 -7.01 17.26 -8.23
C HIS A 318 -6.11 16.32 -7.41
N HIS A 319 -5.56 15.30 -8.05
CA HIS A 319 -4.62 14.36 -7.43
C HIS A 319 -5.18 13.72 -6.17
N ILE A 320 -6.26 12.93 -6.31
CA ILE A 320 -6.70 12.10 -5.20
C ILE A 320 -5.62 11.05 -4.95
N ARG A 321 -5.19 10.92 -3.70
CA ARG A 321 -4.08 10.03 -3.37
C ARG A 321 -4.56 8.79 -2.66
N TYR A 322 -3.81 7.70 -2.84
CA TYR A 322 -4.03 6.55 -1.97
C TYR A 322 -3.71 6.90 -0.53
N ASP A 323 -2.68 7.73 -0.33
CA ASP A 323 -2.18 7.98 1.01
C ASP A 323 -1.47 9.32 1.00
N TYR A 324 -1.72 10.13 2.00
CA TYR A 324 -1.19 11.50 2.04
C TYR A 324 0.12 11.60 2.79
N GLY A 325 0.73 10.48 3.15
CA GLY A 325 1.97 10.45 3.90
C GLY A 325 3.14 9.87 3.14
N ASN A 326 3.93 9.06 3.82
CA ASN A 326 5.12 8.40 3.27
C ASN A 326 4.73 7.11 2.55
N PHE A 327 4.17 7.23 1.36
CA PHE A 327 3.59 6.07 0.66
C PHE A 327 3.81 6.26 -0.83
N TYR A 328 4.51 5.30 -1.47
CA TYR A 328 4.93 5.49 -2.84
C TYR A 328 5.05 4.17 -3.58
N ALA A 329 5.07 4.23 -4.91
CA ALA A 329 5.34 3.10 -5.80
C ALA A 329 4.39 1.94 -5.56
N SER A 330 3.14 2.26 -5.26
CA SER A 330 2.15 1.25 -4.91
C SER A 330 1.77 0.40 -6.12
N LYS A 331 1.21 -0.76 -5.83
CA LYS A 331 0.77 -1.68 -6.85
C LYS A 331 -0.30 -2.58 -6.26
N THR A 332 -1.34 -2.85 -7.05
CA THR A 332 -2.39 -3.76 -6.61
C THR A 332 -2.27 -5.10 -7.33
N PHE A 333 -2.89 -6.12 -6.73
CA PHE A 333 -3.11 -7.38 -7.40
C PHE A 333 -4.46 -7.93 -6.95
N TYR A 334 -5.02 -8.79 -7.80
CA TYR A 334 -6.27 -9.44 -7.46
C TYR A 334 -5.98 -10.75 -6.74
N ASP A 335 -6.61 -10.93 -5.58
CA ASP A 335 -6.49 -12.15 -4.77
C ASP A 335 -7.75 -12.98 -5.02
N PRO A 336 -7.65 -14.05 -5.83
CA PRO A 336 -8.85 -14.84 -6.16
C PRO A 336 -9.32 -15.71 -5.00
N ALA A 337 -8.47 -16.00 -4.03
CA ALA A 337 -8.87 -16.85 -2.91
C ALA A 337 -9.93 -16.16 -2.06
N LYS A 338 -9.81 -14.86 -1.85
CA LYS A 338 -10.78 -14.10 -1.06
C LYS A 338 -11.50 -13.05 -1.90
N ARG A 339 -11.29 -13.06 -3.20
CA ARG A 339 -11.99 -12.19 -4.16
C ARG A 339 -11.88 -10.73 -3.74
N ARG A 340 -10.64 -10.28 -3.60
CA ARG A 340 -10.38 -8.92 -3.16
C ARG A 340 -9.18 -8.38 -3.93
N ARG A 341 -9.15 -7.06 -4.11
CA ARG A 341 -7.97 -6.40 -4.67
C ARG A 341 -7.15 -5.85 -3.53
N ILE A 342 -5.88 -6.19 -3.54
CA ILE A 342 -4.95 -5.87 -2.46
C ILE A 342 -3.95 -4.85 -2.96
N LEU A 343 -3.75 -3.81 -2.17
CA LEU A 343 -2.83 -2.71 -2.47
C LEU A 343 -1.60 -2.84 -1.59
N TRP A 344 -0.44 -2.85 -2.23
CA TRP A 344 0.86 -2.76 -1.58
C TRP A 344 1.43 -1.36 -1.80
N GLY A 345 2.15 -0.84 -0.83
CA GLY A 345 2.81 0.45 -0.98
C GLY A 345 4.10 0.49 -0.18
N TRP A 346 5.12 1.12 -0.75
CA TRP A 346 6.40 1.32 -0.08
C TRP A 346 6.28 2.53 0.82
N ALA A 347 6.76 2.37 2.07
CA ALA A 347 6.83 3.50 2.98
C ALA A 347 8.24 4.05 2.95
N UNK A 348 8.18 5.22 2.50
CA UNK A 348 9.46 5.82 2.29
C UNK A 348 10.15 6.14 3.60
N UNK A 349 11.38 6.43 3.53
CA UNK A 349 12.09 6.69 4.73
C UNK A 349 11.94 8.14 5.06
N SER A 350 11.96 8.46 6.31
CA SER A 350 12.00 9.84 6.77
C SER A 350 13.22 10.13 7.61
N ASP A 351 14.06 9.15 7.86
CA ASP A 351 15.35 9.43 8.50
C ASP A 351 16.45 9.52 7.43
N THR A 352 17.67 9.75 7.86
CA THR A 352 18.76 9.99 6.92
C THR A 352 19.38 8.67 6.45
N ALA A 353 20.20 8.77 5.39
CA ALA A 353 20.95 7.61 4.92
C ALA A 353 21.91 7.12 6.01
N ALA A 354 22.48 8.03 6.80
CA ALA A 354 23.34 7.62 7.91
C ALA A 354 22.53 6.84 8.96
N ASP A 355 21.32 7.28 9.23
CA ASP A 355 20.45 6.52 10.15
C ASP A 355 20.14 5.14 9.60
N ASP A 356 19.88 5.04 8.28
CA ASP A 356 19.60 3.76 7.67
C ASP A 356 20.80 2.81 7.78
N VAL A 357 21.98 3.31 7.52
CA VAL A 357 23.19 2.51 7.66
C VAL A 357 23.38 2.06 9.11
N ALA A 358 23.14 2.96 10.05
CA ALA A 358 23.27 2.61 11.47
C ALA A 358 22.25 1.56 11.90
N LYS A 359 21.03 1.65 11.40
CA LYS A 359 20.01 0.63 11.70
C LYS A 359 20.31 -0.70 11.01
N GLY A 360 20.93 -0.64 9.84
CA GLY A 360 21.20 -1.82 9.04
C GLY A 360 20.04 -2.26 8.16
N TRP A 361 18.98 -1.46 8.09
CA TRP A 361 17.84 -1.74 7.22
C TRP A 361 17.17 -0.42 6.85
N ALA A 362 16.44 -0.43 5.73
CA ALA A 362 15.70 0.74 5.29
C ALA A 362 14.51 0.31 4.43
N GLY A 363 13.40 0.94 4.68
CA GLY A 363 12.18 0.71 3.92
C GLY A 363 11.33 -0.40 4.53
N ILE A 364 10.04 -0.14 4.55
CA ILE A 364 9.05 -1.14 4.91
C ILE A 364 7.93 -1.04 3.89
N GLN A 365 7.04 -2.03 3.90
CA GLN A 365 5.79 -1.93 3.15
C GLN A 365 4.67 -1.60 4.11
N ALA A 366 3.71 -0.81 3.65
CA ALA A 366 2.46 -0.60 4.38
C ALA A 366 1.80 -1.96 4.62
N ILE A 367 0.94 -2.05 5.63
CA ILE A 367 0.09 -3.23 5.75
C ILE A 367 -0.71 -3.35 4.44
N PRO A 368 -0.78 -4.53 3.84
CA PRO A 368 -1.60 -4.66 2.64
C PRO A 368 -3.02 -4.18 2.89
N ARG A 369 -3.59 -3.49 1.92
CA ARG A 369 -4.92 -2.90 2.06
C ARG A 369 -5.86 -3.46 1.02
N LYS A 370 -7.07 -3.78 1.45
CA LYS A 370 -8.16 -4.05 0.53
C LYS A 370 -8.65 -2.73 -0.03
N VAL A 371 -8.88 -2.66 -1.35
CA VAL A 371 -9.39 -1.44 -1.97
C VAL A 371 -10.66 -1.75 -2.74
N TRP A 372 -11.60 -0.81 -2.71
CA TRP A 372 -12.85 -0.91 -3.45
C TRP A 372 -13.40 0.49 -3.69
N LEU A 373 -14.41 0.58 -4.54
CA LEU A 373 -14.97 1.88 -4.90
C LEU A 373 -15.96 2.35 -3.85
N ASP A 374 -15.80 3.60 -3.41
CA ASP A 374 -16.78 4.23 -2.54
C ASP A 374 -18.14 4.23 -3.23
N PRO A 375 -19.25 4.07 -2.47
CA PRO A 375 -20.57 4.16 -3.11
C PRO A 375 -20.82 5.44 -3.89
N SER A 376 -20.15 6.55 -3.55
CA SER A 376 -20.28 7.77 -4.34
C SER A 376 -19.74 7.61 -5.76
N GLY A 377 -18.88 6.62 -6.00
CA GLY A 377 -18.22 6.44 -7.28
C GLY A 377 -17.07 7.39 -7.53
N LYS A 378 -16.74 8.26 -6.58
CA LYS A 378 -15.79 9.34 -6.82
C LYS A 378 -14.40 9.07 -6.25
N GLN A 379 -14.27 8.07 -5.40
CA GLN A 379 -12.97 7.74 -4.81
C GLN A 379 -12.97 6.28 -4.39
N LEU A 380 -11.80 5.80 -4.06
CA LEU A 380 -11.65 4.46 -3.50
C LEU A 380 -11.66 4.52 -1.98
N LEU A 381 -12.07 3.41 -1.39
CA LEU A 381 -11.91 3.20 0.03
C LEU A 381 -10.83 2.15 0.24
N GLN A 382 -10.11 2.28 1.35
CA GLN A 382 -9.04 1.36 1.69
C GLN A 382 -9.15 0.95 3.15
N TRP A 383 -8.86 -0.33 3.41
CA TRP A 383 -8.92 -0.83 4.78
C TRP A 383 -7.85 -1.90 4.95
N PRO A 384 -7.20 -1.97 6.11
CA PRO A 384 -6.19 -3.01 6.31
C PRO A 384 -6.83 -4.39 6.15
N ILE A 385 -6.04 -5.33 5.62
CA ILE A 385 -6.55 -6.69 5.46
C ILE A 385 -6.98 -7.25 6.81
N GLU A 386 -8.02 -8.08 6.78
CA GLU A 386 -8.58 -8.60 8.03
C GLU A 386 -7.61 -9.49 8.78
N GLU A 387 -6.66 -10.11 8.08
CA GLU A 387 -5.69 -10.98 8.72
C GLU A 387 -4.86 -10.29 9.79
N VAL A 388 -4.68 -8.96 9.67
CA VAL A 388 -3.90 -8.24 10.67
C VAL A 388 -4.56 -8.30 12.06
N GLU A 389 -5.87 -8.52 12.10
CA GLU A 389 -6.58 -8.59 13.37
C GLU A 389 -6.21 -9.83 14.19
N ARG A 390 -5.64 -10.85 13.55
CA ARG A 390 -5.16 -12.03 14.30
C ARG A 390 -4.01 -11.69 15.23
N LEU A 391 -3.35 -10.56 15.01
CA LEU A 391 -2.22 -10.14 15.85
C LEU A 391 -2.68 -9.37 17.08
N ARG A 392 -3.97 -9.07 17.21
CA ARG A 392 -4.48 -8.36 18.37
C ARG A 392 -4.27 -9.20 19.63
N GLY A 393 -3.88 -8.49 20.70
CA GLY A 393 -3.81 -9.12 22.00
C GLY A 393 -5.18 -9.47 22.51
N LYS A 394 -5.21 -10.28 23.57
CA LYS A 394 -6.43 -10.88 24.06
C LYS A 394 -7.35 -9.88 24.75
N TRP A 395 -6.79 -8.87 25.41
CA TRP A 395 -7.56 -7.97 26.27
C TRP A 395 -7.47 -6.53 25.76
N PRO A 396 -8.52 -6.03 25.08
CA PRO A 396 -8.49 -4.64 24.65
C PRO A 396 -8.71 -3.68 25.82
N VAL A 397 -8.24 -2.46 25.63
CA VAL A 397 -8.56 -1.34 26.49
C VAL A 397 -9.69 -0.56 25.81
N ILE A 398 -10.72 -0.20 26.57
CA ILE A 398 -11.88 0.48 26.01
C ILE A 398 -12.12 1.79 26.79
N LEU A 399 -12.32 2.87 26.04
CA LEU A 399 -12.72 4.16 26.56
C LEU A 399 -14.05 4.52 25.90
N LYS A 400 -15.07 4.82 26.71
CA LYS A 400 -16.43 4.95 26.17
C LYS A 400 -17.08 6.22 26.69
N ASP A 401 -17.79 6.91 25.80
CA ASP A 401 -18.61 8.07 26.15
C ASP A 401 -17.85 9.12 26.96
N ARG A 402 -16.61 9.39 26.55
CA ARG A 402 -15.76 10.35 27.26
C ARG A 402 -15.79 11.69 26.56
N VAL A 403 -16.24 12.73 27.30
CA VAL A 403 -16.15 14.10 26.83
C VAL A 403 -14.71 14.60 27.03
N VAL A 404 -14.16 15.22 26.00
CA VAL A 404 -12.82 15.80 26.08
C VAL A 404 -12.98 17.30 25.87
N LYS A 405 -12.73 18.04 26.94
CA LYS A 405 -12.94 19.48 26.94
C LYS A 405 -11.76 20.18 26.25
N PRO A 406 -11.98 21.43 25.80
CA PRO A 406 -10.86 22.18 25.20
C PRO A 406 -9.65 22.21 26.12
N GLY A 407 -8.50 21.87 25.55
CA GLY A 407 -7.23 21.83 26.28
C GLY A 407 -6.96 20.54 27.01
N GLU A 408 -7.90 19.61 27.03
CA GLU A 408 -7.76 18.38 27.81
C GLU A 408 -7.00 17.33 27.04
N HIS A 409 -6.16 16.59 27.75
CA HIS A 409 -5.41 15.44 27.23
C HIS A 409 -5.69 14.27 28.17
N VAL A 410 -6.27 13.20 27.65
CA VAL A 410 -6.75 12.08 28.46
C VAL A 410 -5.92 10.85 28.12
N GLU A 411 -5.17 10.35 29.08
CA GLU A 411 -4.38 9.15 28.86
C GLU A 411 -5.31 7.94 28.77
N VAL A 412 -5.05 7.10 27.77
CA VAL A 412 -5.72 5.81 27.66
C VAL A 412 -4.87 4.82 28.46
N THR A 413 -5.26 4.62 29.71
CA THR A 413 -4.46 3.80 30.63
C THR A 413 -4.66 2.31 30.34
N GLY A 414 -3.70 1.54 30.75
CA GLY A 414 -3.73 0.09 30.54
C GLY A 414 -3.08 -0.36 29.25
N LEU A 415 -2.49 0.57 28.50
CA LEU A 415 -1.83 0.24 27.24
C LEU A 415 -0.53 1.02 27.18
N GLN A 416 0.57 0.33 27.45
CA GLN A 416 1.90 0.94 27.40
C GLN A 416 2.74 0.11 26.42
N THR A 417 2.64 0.47 25.15
CA THR A 417 3.31 -0.31 24.11
C THR A 417 3.53 0.58 22.88
N ALA A 418 4.55 0.29 22.16
CA ALA A 418 4.83 0.93 20.88
C ALA A 418 4.22 0.14 19.70
N GLN A 419 3.52 -0.95 20.01
CA GLN A 419 2.80 -1.72 18.99
C GLN A 419 1.34 -1.77 19.37
N UNK A 420 0.51 -0.93 18.82
CA UNK A 420 -0.87 -0.85 19.18
C UNK A 420 -1.73 -0.70 17.93
N UNK A 421 -3.09 -0.87 18.06
CA UNK A 421 -4.08 -0.61 17.11
C UNK A 421 -5.15 0.14 17.79
N UNK A 422 -5.57 1.16 17.30
CA UNK A 422 -6.57 1.97 17.89
C UNK A 422 -7.69 2.13 16.88
N UNK A 423 -8.84 2.07 17.30
CA UNK A 423 -10.02 2.30 16.57
C UNK A 423 -10.82 3.26 17.37
N UNK A 424 -11.00 4.36 16.94
CA UNK A 424 -11.63 5.39 17.65
C UNK A 424 -12.75 5.94 16.81
N UNK A 425 -13.69 6.36 17.45
CA UNK A 425 -14.84 7.01 16.89
C UNK A 425 -14.99 8.27 17.66
N UNK A 426 -14.79 9.24 17.10
CA UNK A 426 -14.84 10.54 17.71
C UNK A 426 -16.12 11.20 17.22
N UNK A 427 -16.71 11.87 18.02
CA UNK A 427 -17.97 12.53 17.73
C UNK A 427 -17.73 13.96 17.85
N UNK A 428 -18.10 14.65 17.03
CA UNK A 428 -17.95 16.08 17.04
C UNK A 428 -19.25 16.60 17.50
N UNK A 429 -19.22 17.09 18.36
CA UNK A 429 -20.41 17.56 19.03
C UNK A 429 -20.64 18.95 18.59
N UNK A 430 -20.67 19.60 18.42
CA UNK A 430 -21.02 20.94 18.22
C UNK A 430 -20.49 21.49 16.91
N UNK A 431 -21.22 21.62 16.35
CA UNK A 431 -20.96 22.12 15.01
C UNK A 431 -20.87 23.60 14.92
N UNK A 432 -21.19 24.16 15.81
CA UNK A 432 -21.17 25.57 15.80
C UNK A 432 -19.77 26.18 15.91
N UNK A 433 -19.06 25.59 16.40
CA UNK A 433 -17.77 26.15 16.63
C UNK A 433 -16.83 25.94 15.47
N UNK A 434 -17.27 25.74 14.47
CA UNK A 434 -16.36 25.46 13.37
C UNK A 434 -15.77 26.74 12.85
N UNK A 435 -14.69 26.67 12.52
CA UNK A 435 -13.97 27.80 11.98
C UNK A 435 -14.23 27.84 10.47
N UNK A 436 -14.10 28.72 9.95
CA UNK A 436 -14.34 28.91 8.54
C UNK A 436 -13.16 28.37 7.80
N UNK A 437 -13.42 27.83 6.92
CA UNK A 437 -12.38 27.21 6.08
C UNK A 437 -11.95 28.28 5.13
N UNK A 438 -10.92 28.57 5.13
CA UNK A 438 -10.34 29.54 4.31
C UNK A 438 -10.56 29.16 2.90
N UNK A 439 -10.87 29.87 2.20
CA UNK A 439 -11.22 29.63 0.84
C UNK A 439 -10.10 29.17 -0.02
N UNK A 440 -9.15 29.43 0.26
CA UNK A 440 -8.01 29.11 -0.50
C UNK A 440 -7.47 27.75 -0.20
N UNK A 441 -7.94 27.32 0.51
CA UNK A 441 -7.53 26.05 0.96
C UNK A 441 -7.99 24.87 0.14
N UNK A 442 -8.59 25.10 -0.62
CA UNK A 442 -9.12 24.01 -1.38
C UNK A 442 -8.12 23.20 -2.12
N UNK A 443 -7.34 23.68 -2.63
CA UNK A 443 -6.43 22.94 -3.49
C UNK A 443 -5.13 22.62 -2.80
N UNK A 444 -4.70 23.18 -2.26
CA UNK A 444 -3.44 23.02 -1.63
C UNK A 444 -3.64 22.98 -0.16
N UNK A 445 -4.45 22.55 -0.09
CA UNK A 445 -4.97 22.58 1.20
C UNK A 445 -4.28 21.84 2.28
N UNK A 446 -3.72 21.11 1.86
CA UNK A 446 -3.09 20.30 2.80
C UNK A 446 -2.06 21.05 3.53
N UNK A 447 -1.61 21.76 2.92
CA UNK A 447 -0.55 22.51 3.47
C UNK A 447 -1.00 23.52 4.49
N UNK A 448 -1.95 23.94 4.26
CA UNK A 448 -2.40 25.00 5.11
C UNK A 448 -2.75 24.54 6.48
N UNK A 449 -3.26 23.66 6.42
CA UNK A 449 -3.69 23.20 7.68
C UNK A 449 -2.67 22.40 8.39
N UNK A 450 -2.12 21.96 7.76
CA UNK A 450 -1.06 21.18 8.25
C UNK A 450 0.01 22.04 8.78
N ALA A 451 0.23 23.05 8.27
CA ALA A 451 1.31 23.95 8.70
C ALA A 451 1.12 24.42 10.14
N ARG A 452 -0.03 24.48 10.60
CA ARG A 452 -0.27 24.91 11.99
C ARG A 452 -0.07 23.81 13.02
N GLY A 453 -0.07 22.55 12.58
CA GLY A 453 0.20 21.43 13.47
C GLY A 453 -0.85 21.18 14.54
N ALA A 454 -0.51 20.27 15.43
CA ALA A 454 -1.45 19.82 16.46
C ALA A 454 -1.66 20.83 17.58
N ASP A 455 -0.76 21.78 17.70
CA ASP A 455 -0.88 22.79 18.76
C ASP A 455 -1.70 24.00 18.35
N ALA A 456 -2.06 24.11 17.09
CA ALA A 456 -2.87 25.24 16.64
C ALA A 456 -4.25 25.16 17.26
N ARG A 457 -4.75 26.31 17.74
CA ARG A 457 -6.07 26.33 18.33
C ARG A 457 -7.08 26.75 17.29
N GLY A 458 -8.10 25.95 17.11
CA GLY A 458 -9.14 26.23 16.16
C GLY A 458 -10.50 26.15 16.79
N GLY A 459 -11.54 26.16 15.98
CA GLY A 459 -12.89 26.01 16.48
C GLY A 459 -13.18 24.58 16.88
N VAL A 460 -13.27 23.69 15.89
CA VAL A 460 -13.42 22.26 16.12
C VAL A 460 -12.11 21.61 15.69
N GLY A 461 -11.36 21.14 16.65
CA GLY A 461 -10.02 20.62 16.42
C GLY A 461 -8.94 21.68 16.46
N PRO A 462 -7.67 21.25 16.51
CA PRO A 462 -7.21 19.84 16.38
C PRO A 462 -7.71 18.95 17.51
N PHE A 463 -8.24 17.81 17.17
CA PHE A 463 -8.56 16.80 18.15
C PHE A 463 -8.21 15.44 17.58
N GLY A 464 -7.80 14.53 18.45
CA GLY A 464 -7.43 13.20 18.00
C GLY A 464 -6.57 12.49 19.01
N LEU A 465 -5.52 11.87 18.54
CA LEU A 465 -4.67 11.02 19.35
C LEU A 465 -3.24 11.54 19.38
N TRP A 466 -2.63 11.50 20.56
CA TRP A 466 -1.17 11.48 20.68
C TRP A 466 -0.77 10.01 20.74
N VAL A 467 -0.01 9.56 19.79
CA VAL A 467 0.49 8.19 19.75
C VAL A 467 1.99 8.22 19.96
N LEU A 468 2.55 7.10 20.38
CA LEU A 468 3.97 7.00 20.66
C LEU A 468 4.39 8.22 21.50
N ALA A 469 3.69 8.41 22.59
CA ALA A 469 3.90 9.58 23.46
C ALA A 469 4.66 9.16 24.69
N SER A 470 5.66 9.97 25.08
CA SER A 470 6.37 9.72 26.31
C SER A 470 5.54 10.21 27.50
N ALA A 471 5.88 9.73 28.68
CA ALA A 471 5.28 10.23 29.90
C ALA A 471 5.61 11.71 30.04
N GLY A 472 4.69 12.52 30.28
CA GLY A 472 4.90 13.95 30.36
C GLY A 472 4.94 14.70 29.01
N UNK A 473 4.74 13.86 27.99
CA UNK A 473 4.52 14.39 26.67
C UNK A 473 5.67 15.20 26.03
N UNK A 474 6.74 14.91 26.26
CA UNK A 474 7.85 15.50 25.62
C UNK A 474 8.07 15.06 24.23
N UNK A 475 7.97 13.81 23.85
CA UNK A 475 7.96 13.23 22.59
C UNK A 475 6.61 12.70 22.35
N LYS A 476 6.16 12.97 21.18
CA LYS A 476 4.81 12.49 20.86
C LYS A 476 4.54 12.73 19.39
N THR A 477 3.59 11.95 18.83
CA THR A 477 3.17 12.07 17.43
C THR A 477 1.65 12.25 17.42
N ALA A 478 1.15 13.19 16.64
CA ALA A 478 -0.28 13.47 16.60
C ALA A 478 -0.91 12.88 15.35
N VAL A 479 -2.11 12.30 15.52
CA VAL A 479 -3.01 11.97 14.42
C VAL A 479 -4.32 12.65 14.78
N PHE A 480 -4.79 13.57 13.94
CA PHE A 480 -5.89 14.42 14.39
C PHE A 480 -6.73 14.92 13.23
N PHE A 481 -7.85 15.51 13.60
CA PHE A 481 -8.79 16.12 12.66
C PHE A 481 -9.02 17.57 13.02
N ARG A 482 -9.34 18.33 11.98
CA ARG A 482 -9.91 19.67 12.12
C ARG A 482 -11.15 19.73 11.25
N VAL A 483 -12.20 20.37 11.76
CA VAL A 483 -13.45 20.48 11.03
C VAL A 483 -13.72 21.95 10.76
N PHE A 484 -14.03 22.26 9.52
CA PHE A 484 -14.26 23.64 9.07
C PHE A 484 -15.64 23.74 8.47
N ARG A 485 -16.19 24.95 8.52
CA ARG A 485 -17.36 25.27 7.72
C ARG A 485 -16.92 25.51 6.28
N PRO A 486 -17.71 25.09 5.30
CA PRO A 486 -17.35 25.38 3.92
C PRO A 486 -17.41 26.87 3.64
N ALA A 487 -16.73 27.29 2.56
CA ALA A 487 -16.75 28.67 2.14
C ALA A 487 -18.18 29.09 1.79
N ALA A 488 -18.46 30.39 1.85
CA ALA A 488 -19.82 30.94 1.81
C ALA A 488 -20.57 30.68 0.51
N ARG A 489 -19.90 30.31 -0.53
CA ARG A 489 -20.57 30.12 -1.83
C ARG A 489 -21.35 28.81 -1.95
N UNK A 490 -21.11 28.01 -1.14
CA UNK A 490 -21.81 26.78 -1.27
C UNK A 490 -23.07 26.96 -0.59
N UNK A 491 -23.68 27.24 -1.15
CA UNK A 491 -24.97 27.54 -0.66
C UNK A 491 -25.67 26.34 -0.22
N UNK A 492 -25.40 25.43 -0.61
CA UNK A 492 -26.12 24.30 -0.28
C UNK A 492 -25.61 23.83 1.05
N UNK A 493 -26.19 23.23 1.60
CA UNK A 493 -25.86 22.67 2.82
C UNK A 493 -24.57 22.03 2.65
N UNK A 494 -23.92 22.59 2.74
CA UNK A 494 -22.64 22.01 2.64
C UNK A 494 -22.29 21.25 3.86
N UNK A 495 -21.80 20.34 3.67
CA UNK A 495 -21.22 19.54 4.68
C UNK A 495 -20.04 20.24 5.18
N PRO A 496 -19.75 19.89 6.38
CA PRO A 496 -18.52 20.38 6.95
C PRO A 496 -17.31 19.82 6.21
N VAL A 497 -16.24 20.61 6.14
CA VAL A 497 -14.98 20.17 5.53
C VAL A 497 -14.12 19.58 6.65
N VAL A 498 -13.70 18.32 6.48
CA VAL A 498 -12.87 17.63 7.47
C VAL A 498 -11.47 17.47 6.92
N LEU A 499 -10.49 17.88 7.71
CA LEU A 499 -9.08 17.71 7.39
C LEU A 499 -8.49 16.70 8.36
N MET A 500 -7.88 15.64 7.80
CA MET A 500 -7.16 14.65 8.58
C MET A 500 -5.67 14.96 8.50
N CYS A 501 -5.01 14.92 9.65
CA CYS A 501 -3.61 15.37 9.72
C CYS A 501 -2.78 14.44 10.57
N THR A 502 -1.48 14.44 10.29
CA THR A 502 -0.48 13.87 11.19
C THR A 502 0.61 14.90 11.44
N ASP A 503 1.16 14.88 12.65
CA ASP A 503 2.17 15.85 13.04
C ASP A 503 3.26 15.15 13.86
N PRO A 504 4.41 14.83 13.23
CA PRO A 504 5.51 14.18 13.94
C PRO A 504 6.56 15.17 14.42
N THR A 505 6.29 16.46 14.44
CA THR A 505 7.34 17.44 14.71
C THR A 505 7.91 17.34 16.13
N LYS A 506 7.17 16.70 17.05
CA LYS A 506 7.66 16.47 18.41
C LYS A 506 7.92 15.00 18.68
N SER A 507 8.13 14.20 17.65
CA SER A 507 8.28 12.75 17.83
C SER A 507 9.69 12.34 18.25
N SER A 508 10.70 13.14 17.96
CA SER A 508 12.09 12.78 18.23
C SER A 508 12.88 14.00 18.66
N ARG A 509 13.92 13.77 19.46
CA ARG A 509 14.85 14.83 19.83
C ARG A 509 15.93 15.07 18.78
N ASN A 510 16.01 14.24 17.75
CA ASN A 510 17.02 14.39 16.71
C ASN A 510 16.65 15.58 15.81
N PRO A 511 17.44 16.67 15.81
CA PRO A 511 17.08 17.85 15.03
C PRO A 511 17.25 17.67 13.52
N ASN A 512 17.93 16.62 13.08
CA ASN A 512 18.18 16.40 11.66
C ASN A 512 17.13 15.49 11.02
N MET A 513 16.14 15.09 11.78
CA MET A 513 15.12 14.19 11.29
C MET A 513 14.15 14.92 10.37
N TYR A 514 13.81 14.30 9.25
CA TYR A 514 12.76 14.81 8.38
C TYR A 514 11.40 14.47 9.02
N GLN A 515 10.71 15.49 9.49
CA GLN A 515 9.47 15.30 10.25
C GLN A 515 8.35 16.13 9.64
N PRO A 516 7.89 15.77 8.44
CA PRO A 516 6.86 16.57 7.80
C PRO A 516 5.51 16.34 8.44
N THR A 517 4.68 17.39 8.42
CA THR A 517 3.25 17.22 8.68
C THR A 517 2.57 16.81 7.38
N PHE A 518 1.58 15.94 7.52
CA PHE A 518 0.79 15.50 6.37
C PHE A 518 -0.68 15.81 6.63
N ALA A 519 -1.41 16.05 5.55
CA ALA A 519 -2.84 16.33 5.66
C ALA A 519 -3.56 15.91 4.39
N GLY A 520 -4.81 15.47 4.57
CA GLY A 520 -5.69 15.15 3.46
C GLY A 520 -7.11 15.48 3.82
N PHE A 521 -7.92 15.94 2.85
CA PHE A 521 -9.32 16.20 3.08
C PHE A 521 -10.11 14.89 3.05
N VAL A 522 -11.11 14.83 3.97
CA VAL A 522 -12.05 13.74 3.95
C VAL A 522 -13.28 14.22 3.21
N UNK A 523 -13.36 13.89 2.19
CA UNK A 523 -14.45 14.35 1.39
C UNK A 523 -15.63 13.54 1.68
N UNK A 524 -16.41 13.80 2.08
CA UNK A 524 -17.56 13.11 2.32
C UNK A 524 -18.31 13.76 3.39
N UNK A 525 -19.15 13.38 3.51
CA UNK A 525 -20.04 13.74 4.50
C UNK A 525 -19.72 13.02 5.73
N ILE A 526 -19.79 13.68 6.74
CA ILE A 526 -19.75 13.11 8.08
C ILE A 526 -21.15 12.69 8.46
N THR A 527 -21.33 11.41 8.67
CA THR A 527 -22.66 10.90 9.02
C THR A 527 -22.90 11.09 10.51
N ASN A 528 -24.01 11.76 10.85
CA ASN A 528 -24.43 11.95 12.25
C ASN A 528 -23.36 12.62 13.11
N GLY A 529 -22.52 13.45 12.50
CA GLY A 529 -21.52 14.19 13.24
C GLY A 529 -20.39 13.34 13.81
N LYS A 530 -20.22 12.12 13.33
CA LYS A 530 -19.19 11.21 13.84
C LYS A 530 -18.07 11.04 12.83
N ILE A 531 -16.84 11.05 13.34
CA ILE A 531 -15.65 10.75 12.53
C ILE A 531 -14.97 9.55 13.16
N SER A 532 -14.65 8.57 12.32
CA SER A 532 -13.94 7.40 12.79
C SER A 532 -12.45 7.50 12.43
N LEU A 533 -11.63 6.82 13.22
CA LEU A 533 -10.20 6.74 12.98
C LEU A 533 -9.72 5.38 13.41
N ARG A 534 -8.94 4.75 12.55
CA ARG A 534 -8.24 3.52 12.90
C ARG A 534 -6.76 3.74 12.65
N SER A 535 -5.92 3.40 13.62
CA SER A 535 -4.48 3.56 13.48
C SER A 535 -3.78 2.26 13.82
N LEU A 536 -2.82 1.90 12.99
CA LEU A 536 -1.92 0.79 13.21
C LEU A 536 -0.57 1.38 13.56
N ILE A 537 -0.11 1.13 14.78
CA ILE A 537 1.07 1.74 15.34
C ILE A 537 2.10 0.64 15.53
N ASP A 538 3.30 0.83 15.00
CA ASP A 538 4.28 -0.24 14.98
C ASP A 538 5.68 0.34 15.11
N ARG A 539 5.98 0.87 16.32
CA ARG A 539 7.30 1.31 16.74
C ARG A 539 7.82 2.52 15.98
N SER A 540 7.97 2.44 14.66
CA SER A 540 8.49 3.55 13.85
C SER A 540 7.58 3.88 12.69
N VAL A 541 6.36 3.38 12.72
CA VAL A 541 5.37 3.72 11.70
C VAL A 541 4.00 3.89 12.36
N VAL A 542 3.26 4.86 11.86
CA VAL A 542 1.87 5.11 12.26
C VAL A 542 1.07 5.13 10.97
N GLU A 543 0.17 4.17 10.83
CA GLU A 543 -0.61 4.02 9.60
C GLU A 543 -2.08 4.21 9.97
N SER A 544 -2.69 5.28 9.48
CA SER A 544 -4.00 5.71 9.95
C SER A 544 -5.01 5.78 8.82
N PHE A 545 -6.23 5.37 9.13
CA PHE A 545 -7.35 5.30 8.20
C PHE A 545 -8.49 6.11 8.78
N GLY A 546 -8.82 7.22 8.13
CA GLY A 546 -9.85 8.12 8.61
C GLY A 546 -11.17 7.92 7.88
N ALA A 547 -12.26 8.03 8.61
CA ALA A 547 -13.62 8.01 8.07
C ALA A 547 -13.86 6.75 7.23
N GLY A 548 -13.50 5.59 7.81
CA GLY A 548 -13.76 4.32 7.14
C GLY A 548 -12.90 4.05 5.92
N GLY A 549 -11.76 4.73 5.81
CA GLY A 549 -10.86 4.53 4.69
C GLY A 549 -10.95 5.57 3.61
N LYS A 550 -11.66 6.66 3.85
CA LYS A 550 -11.75 7.74 2.86
C LYS A 550 -10.45 8.52 2.74
N ALA A 551 -9.69 8.63 3.84
CA ALA A 551 -8.39 9.27 3.83
C ALA A 551 -7.42 8.43 4.64
N CYS A 552 -6.23 8.20 4.09
CA CYS A 552 -5.22 7.37 4.74
C CYS A 552 -3.92 8.17 4.81
N ILE A 553 -3.20 8.05 5.96
CA ILE A 553 -1.90 8.67 6.12
C ILE A 553 -0.98 7.69 6.83
N LEU A 554 0.13 7.42 6.21
CA LEU A 554 1.18 6.60 6.81
C LEU A 554 2.37 7.50 7.10
N UNK A 555 2.67 7.56 8.28
CA UNK A 555 3.74 8.37 8.67
C UNK A 555 4.81 7.53 9.26
N ARG A 556 6.14 7.76 8.85
CA ARG A 556 7.30 7.16 9.50
C ARG A 556 7.77 8.09 10.60
N VAL A 557 8.01 7.54 11.75
CA VAL A 557 8.53 8.28 12.90
C VAL A 557 9.64 7.48 13.58
N TYR A 558 10.53 8.18 14.26
CA TYR A 558 11.68 7.51 14.88
C TYR A 558 11.82 8.03 16.31
N PRO A 559 10.93 7.58 17.22
CA PRO A 559 10.90 8.12 18.58
C PRO A 559 12.22 7.92 19.32
N SER A 560 12.58 8.88 20.12
CA SER A 560 13.77 8.75 20.97
C SER A 560 13.41 8.44 22.42
N LEU A 561 12.22 8.80 22.88
CA LEU A 561 11.80 8.53 24.25
C LEU A 561 10.66 7.52 24.34
N ALA A 562 9.71 7.58 23.40
CA ALA A 562 8.51 6.77 23.49
C ALA A 562 8.72 5.43 22.78
N ILE A 563 9.56 4.60 23.37
CA ILE A 563 9.91 3.29 22.85
C ILE A 563 9.49 2.23 23.87
N GLY A 564 9.08 1.07 23.36
CA GLY A 564 8.70 -0.05 24.21
C GLY A 564 7.59 0.33 25.18
N LYS A 565 7.77 -0.01 26.44
CA LYS A 565 6.79 0.27 27.47
C LYS A 565 6.72 1.74 27.87
N ASN A 566 7.64 2.57 27.36
CA ASN A 566 7.57 4.00 27.60
C ASN A 566 6.66 4.73 26.63
N ALA A 567 6.06 4.02 25.69
CA ALA A 567 5.14 4.61 24.71
C ALA A 567 3.71 4.56 25.25
N ARG A 568 3.04 5.71 25.24
CA ARG A 568 1.70 5.88 25.77
C ARG A 568 0.77 6.43 24.70
N LEU A 569 -0.52 6.40 25.02
CA LEU A 569 -1.58 6.86 24.12
C LEU A 569 -2.47 7.84 24.87
N TYR A 570 -2.75 8.97 24.23
CA TYR A 570 -3.67 9.98 24.78
C TYR A 570 -4.69 10.37 23.74
N VAL A 571 -5.89 10.72 24.20
CA VAL A 571 -6.87 11.46 23.41
C VAL A 571 -6.71 12.93 23.77
N PHE A 572 -6.74 13.81 22.76
CA PHE A 572 -6.56 15.23 23.06
C PHE A 572 -7.54 16.09 22.27
N ASN A 573 -7.76 17.29 22.80
CA ASN A 573 -8.60 18.29 22.16
C ASN A 573 -7.97 19.66 22.37
N ASN A 574 -7.38 20.19 21.31
CA ASN A 574 -6.81 21.55 21.35
C ASN A 574 -7.69 22.56 20.64
N GLY A 575 -8.92 22.18 20.33
CA GLY A 575 -9.89 23.10 19.76
C GLY A 575 -10.63 23.90 20.81
N LYS A 576 -11.57 24.70 20.39
CA LYS A 576 -12.41 25.46 21.29
C LYS A 576 -13.73 24.76 21.62
N ALA A 577 -14.13 23.81 20.80
CA ALA A 577 -15.37 23.06 21.01
C ALA A 577 -15.07 21.75 21.73
N GLU A 578 -15.99 21.34 22.59
CA GLU A 578 -15.93 20.02 23.21
C GLU A 578 -16.06 18.96 22.13
N ILE A 579 -15.40 17.82 22.34
CA ILE A 579 -15.63 16.64 21.54
C ILE A 579 -15.92 15.47 22.48
N LYS A 580 -16.53 14.45 21.92
CA LYS A 580 -16.86 13.25 22.68
C LYS A 580 -16.30 12.05 21.97
N VAL A 581 -15.60 11.21 22.72
CA VAL A 581 -15.17 9.92 22.24
C VAL A 581 -16.33 8.95 22.49
N SER A 582 -17.02 8.56 21.43
CA SER A 582 -18.11 7.59 21.59
C SER A 582 -17.53 6.25 22.04
N GLN A 583 -16.50 5.79 21.36
CA GLN A 583 -15.80 4.58 21.78
C GLN A 583 -14.41 4.57 21.18
N LEU A 584 -13.44 4.24 22.02
CA LEU A 584 -12.08 3.94 21.58
C LEU A 584 -11.74 2.55 22.09
N THR A 585 -11.28 1.69 21.19
CA THR A 585 -10.82 0.35 21.54
C THR A 585 -9.39 0.22 21.06
N ALA A 586 -8.52 -0.26 21.92
CA ALA A 586 -7.11 -0.39 21.59
C ALA A 586 -6.59 -1.75 22.04
N TRP A 587 -5.79 -2.35 21.21
CA TRP A 587 -5.19 -3.65 21.48
C TRP A 587 -3.67 -3.54 21.37
N GLU A 588 -2.95 -4.26 22.22
CA GLU A 588 -1.55 -4.56 21.94
C GLU A 588 -1.50 -5.47 20.73
N MET A 589 -0.47 -5.29 19.91
CA MET A 589 -0.29 -6.15 18.74
C MET A 589 0.90 -7.06 18.96
N LYS A 590 0.71 -8.34 18.64
CA LYS A 590 1.78 -9.32 18.67
C LYS A 590 2.60 -9.24 17.38
N LYS A 591 3.83 -9.69 17.44
CA LYS A 591 4.59 -9.92 16.23
C LYS A 591 4.08 -11.16 15.52
N PRO A 592 4.11 -11.20 14.19
CA PRO A 592 3.89 -12.48 13.51
C PRO A 592 4.96 -13.50 13.91
N VAL A 593 4.64 -14.76 13.70
CA VAL A 593 5.61 -15.82 14.00
C VAL A 593 6.83 -15.71 13.08
N MET A 594 6.62 -15.27 11.84
CA MET A 594 7.68 -15.12 10.85
C MET A 594 7.62 -13.75 10.21
N MET A 595 8.77 -13.08 10.11
CA MET A 595 8.87 -11.84 9.36
C MET A 595 10.25 -11.78 8.70
N ASN A 596 10.42 -12.55 7.62
CA ASN A 596 11.62 -12.55 6.79
C ASN A 596 12.91 -12.79 7.59
N GLY A 597 12.82 -13.61 8.61
CA GLY A 597 13.99 -13.94 9.42
C GLY A 597 14.30 -12.94 10.51
N ALA A 598 13.40 -12.04 10.80
CA ALA A 598 13.65 -11.02 11.82
C ALA A 598 12.81 -11.22 13.08
#